data_0d6e7261ba32b3d4757e097d15e57bda
#
_entry.id   0d6e7261ba32b3d4757e097d15e57bda
#
_cell.length_a   1.000
_cell.length_b   1.000
_cell.length_c   1.000
_cell.angle_alpha   90.00
_cell.angle_beta   90.00
_cell.angle_gamma   90.00
#
_symmetry.space_group_name_H-M   'P 1'
#
loop_
_entity.id
_entity.type
_entity.pdbx_description
1 polymer ?
#
loop_
_entity_poly.entity_id
_entity_poly.type
_entity_poly.pdbx_seq_one_letter_code
_entity_poly.pdbx_strand_id
1 'polypeptide(L)'
;MGSTAHAHAYETLLTDESKAIATKLGLKTLPENSPECLVCHVTGWGSPSGYKLGIPADDAKALKANANLAAVGCESCHGPGSEYKSKKVKEAVVAGTMTKASVGLLDPTEATCLVCHNSKSPTYKPFDWKSKQAAITHPNPAHTH
;
A
#
# COMPACT_ATOMS: atom_id res chain seq x y z
N MET A 1 9.32 8.08 4.37
CA MET A 1 8.61 6.80 4.24
C MET A 1 9.50 5.61 3.89
N GLY A 2 10.71 5.77 3.40
CA GLY A 2 11.59 4.68 2.96
C GLY A 2 12.14 3.72 4.03
N SER A 3 11.84 3.94 5.32
CA SER A 3 12.37 3.10 6.41
C SER A 3 11.31 2.24 7.12
N THR A 4 10.06 2.27 6.67
CA THR A 4 8.99 1.46 7.29
C THR A 4 8.92 0.07 6.65
N ALA A 5 8.49 -0.94 7.41
CA ALA A 5 8.27 -2.29 6.87
C ALA A 5 7.28 -2.29 5.69
N HIS A 6 6.30 -1.40 5.67
CA HIS A 6 5.37 -1.22 4.57
C HIS A 6 6.05 -0.81 3.25
N ALA A 7 7.08 0.04 3.31
CA ALA A 7 7.83 0.45 2.13
C ALA A 7 8.59 -0.71 1.47
N HIS A 8 8.91 -1.76 2.23
CA HIS A 8 9.64 -2.95 1.78
C HIS A 8 8.74 -4.19 1.65
N ALA A 9 7.42 -4.01 1.70
CA ALA A 9 6.48 -5.13 1.69
C ALA A 9 6.61 -6.02 0.45
N TYR A 10 6.79 -5.44 -0.74
CA TYR A 10 6.99 -6.20 -1.98
C TYR A 10 8.33 -6.95 -1.98
N GLU A 11 9.40 -6.35 -1.47
CA GLU A 11 10.73 -6.95 -1.43
C GLU A 11 10.72 -8.26 -0.62
N THR A 12 9.87 -8.37 0.38
CA THR A 12 9.73 -9.61 1.16
C THR A 12 9.23 -10.78 0.32
N LEU A 13 8.46 -10.52 -0.74
CA LEU A 13 7.98 -11.57 -1.64
C LEU A 13 9.09 -12.22 -2.47
N LEU A 14 10.21 -11.52 -2.65
CA LEU A 14 11.36 -11.98 -3.45
C LEU A 14 12.27 -12.94 -2.67
N THR A 15 12.06 -13.09 -1.37
CA THR A 15 12.90 -13.90 -0.49
C THR A 15 12.63 -15.40 -0.64
N ASP A 16 13.62 -16.22 -0.29
CA ASP A 16 13.48 -17.68 -0.30
C ASP A 16 12.48 -18.17 0.76
N GLU A 17 12.33 -17.44 1.88
CA GLU A 17 11.29 -17.70 2.88
C GLU A 17 9.89 -17.56 2.27
N SER A 18 9.62 -16.49 1.52
CA SER A 18 8.33 -16.30 0.86
C SER A 18 8.05 -17.37 -0.20
N LYS A 19 9.08 -17.81 -0.94
CA LYS A 19 8.95 -18.92 -1.90
C LYS A 19 8.60 -20.24 -1.20
N ALA A 20 9.22 -20.52 -0.05
CA ALA A 20 8.89 -21.69 0.75
C ALA A 20 7.45 -21.63 1.28
N ILE A 21 6.98 -20.45 1.72
CA ILE A 21 5.59 -20.23 2.15
C ILE A 21 4.64 -20.48 0.98
N ALA A 22 4.91 -19.92 -0.19
CA ALA A 22 4.08 -20.13 -1.40
C ALA A 22 3.97 -21.60 -1.77
N THR A 23 5.08 -22.33 -1.71
CA THR A 23 5.11 -23.79 -1.95
C THR A 23 4.23 -24.54 -0.92
N LYS A 24 4.36 -24.20 0.36
CA LYS A 24 3.56 -24.78 1.45
C LYS A 24 2.06 -24.51 1.29
N LEU A 25 1.70 -23.35 0.75
CA LEU A 25 0.33 -22.96 0.45
C LEU A 25 -0.19 -23.58 -0.86
N GLY A 26 0.65 -24.26 -1.63
CA GLY A 26 0.29 -24.86 -2.92
C GLY A 26 0.05 -23.84 -4.03
N LEU A 27 0.63 -22.63 -3.94
CA LEU A 27 0.50 -21.62 -4.98
C LEU A 27 1.18 -22.09 -6.27
N LYS A 28 0.59 -21.74 -7.41
CA LYS A 28 1.09 -22.15 -8.73
C LYS A 28 2.11 -21.17 -9.32
N THR A 29 2.23 -20.00 -8.73
CA THR A 29 3.12 -18.92 -9.15
C THR A 29 4.06 -18.53 -8.02
N LEU A 30 5.15 -17.83 -8.35
CA LEU A 30 6.02 -17.23 -7.34
C LEU A 30 5.27 -16.18 -6.53
N PRO A 31 5.66 -15.90 -5.26
CA PRO A 31 4.96 -14.96 -4.39
C PRO A 31 4.72 -13.59 -5.03
N GLU A 32 5.73 -13.05 -5.71
CA GLU A 32 5.69 -11.76 -6.41
C GLU A 32 4.75 -11.73 -7.63
N ASN A 33 4.24 -12.88 -8.05
CA ASN A 33 3.29 -13.04 -9.15
C ASN A 33 1.96 -13.65 -8.68
N SER A 34 1.78 -13.83 -7.37
CA SER A 34 0.59 -14.45 -6.79
C SER A 34 -0.38 -13.37 -6.30
N PRO A 35 -1.62 -13.33 -6.83
CA PRO A 35 -2.66 -12.39 -6.35
C PRO A 35 -2.88 -12.44 -4.84
N GLU A 36 -2.78 -13.63 -4.25
CA GLU A 36 -2.94 -13.89 -2.81
C GLU A 36 -1.90 -13.17 -1.96
N CYS A 37 -0.69 -12.97 -2.51
CA CYS A 37 0.38 -12.22 -1.85
C CYS A 37 0.27 -10.72 -2.18
N LEU A 38 0.09 -10.40 -3.46
CA LEU A 38 0.10 -9.03 -3.97
C LEU A 38 -0.97 -8.16 -3.33
N VAL A 39 -2.14 -8.71 -2.99
CA VAL A 39 -3.23 -7.95 -2.35
C VAL A 39 -2.80 -7.23 -1.07
N CYS A 40 -1.80 -7.75 -0.36
CA CYS A 40 -1.26 -7.17 0.88
C CYS A 40 0.12 -6.52 0.70
N HIS A 41 0.83 -6.78 -0.40
CA HIS A 41 2.23 -6.41 -0.56
C HIS A 41 2.49 -5.31 -1.59
N VAL A 42 1.44 -4.85 -2.31
CA VAL A 42 1.54 -3.75 -3.28
C VAL A 42 0.40 -2.74 -3.10
N THR A 43 0.55 -1.58 -3.71
CA THR A 43 -0.48 -0.53 -3.67
C THR A 43 -1.52 -0.75 -4.77
N GLY A 44 -2.80 -0.80 -4.39
CA GLY A 44 -3.94 -0.76 -5.29
C GLY A 44 -4.14 -2.01 -6.15
N TRP A 45 -3.72 -3.20 -5.66
CA TRP A 45 -3.99 -4.46 -6.35
C TRP A 45 -5.46 -4.59 -6.72
N GLY A 46 -5.75 -4.94 -7.98
CA GLY A 46 -7.13 -5.04 -8.49
C GLY A 46 -7.77 -3.71 -8.91
N SER A 47 -7.14 -2.57 -8.60
CA SER A 47 -7.58 -1.26 -9.06
C SER A 47 -7.09 -0.95 -10.48
N PRO A 48 -7.86 -0.21 -11.31
CA PRO A 48 -7.42 0.19 -12.65
C PRO A 48 -6.09 0.96 -12.67
N SER A 49 -5.82 1.78 -11.65
CA SER A 49 -4.60 2.59 -11.48
C SER A 49 -3.56 1.97 -10.53
N GLY A 50 -3.85 0.79 -9.96
CA GLY A 50 -2.96 0.10 -9.03
C GLY A 50 -1.87 -0.72 -9.71
N TYR A 51 -1.10 -1.43 -8.87
CA TYR A 51 -0.04 -2.36 -9.31
C TYR A 51 -0.59 -3.42 -10.27
N LYS A 52 0.18 -3.74 -11.30
CA LYS A 52 -0.20 -4.70 -12.35
C LYS A 52 0.91 -5.71 -12.64
N LEU A 53 0.51 -6.91 -13.01
CA LEU A 53 1.38 -7.90 -13.65
C LEU A 53 1.30 -7.79 -15.17
N GLY A 54 2.31 -8.31 -15.87
CA GLY A 54 2.28 -8.45 -17.33
C GLY A 54 2.41 -7.15 -18.10
N ILE A 55 3.03 -6.12 -17.52
CA ILE A 55 3.35 -4.88 -18.26
C ILE A 55 4.40 -5.22 -19.33
N PRO A 56 4.18 -4.81 -20.61
CA PRO A 56 5.14 -5.03 -21.67
C PRO A 56 6.51 -4.42 -21.35
N ALA A 57 7.58 -5.15 -21.70
CA ALA A 57 8.96 -4.73 -21.39
C ALA A 57 9.39 -3.45 -22.11
N ASP A 58 8.74 -3.11 -23.21
CA ASP A 58 8.96 -1.90 -24.00
C ASP A 58 8.17 -0.68 -23.49
N ASP A 59 7.22 -0.87 -22.56
CA ASP A 59 6.51 0.25 -21.93
C ASP A 59 7.26 0.74 -20.68
N ALA A 60 8.37 1.42 -20.89
CA ALA A 60 9.20 1.96 -19.81
C ALA A 60 8.45 2.93 -18.88
N LYS A 61 7.44 3.66 -19.38
CA LYS A 61 6.62 4.57 -18.57
C LYS A 61 5.73 3.80 -17.59
N ALA A 62 5.03 2.79 -18.10
CA ALA A 62 4.16 1.95 -17.26
C ALA A 62 4.98 1.14 -16.26
N LEU A 63 6.14 0.58 -16.64
CA LEU A 63 7.04 -0.13 -15.74
C LEU A 63 7.52 0.76 -14.59
N LYS A 64 7.94 2.01 -14.89
CA LYS A 64 8.36 2.98 -13.86
C LYS A 64 7.21 3.36 -12.93
N ALA A 65 6.02 3.59 -13.47
CA ALA A 65 4.83 3.88 -12.66
C ALA A 65 4.49 2.69 -11.74
N ASN A 66 4.53 1.48 -12.26
CA ASN A 66 4.24 0.25 -11.52
C ASN A 66 5.28 -0.02 -10.42
N ALA A 67 6.55 0.26 -10.67
CA ALA A 67 7.60 0.12 -9.66
C ALA A 67 7.36 0.99 -8.42
N ASN A 68 6.76 2.17 -8.58
CA ASN A 68 6.38 3.03 -7.45
C ASN A 68 5.23 2.45 -6.61
N LEU A 69 4.50 1.48 -7.14
CA LEU A 69 3.39 0.79 -6.46
C LEU A 69 3.82 -0.55 -5.84
N ALA A 70 5.07 -0.98 -6.05
CA ALA A 70 5.67 -2.19 -5.50
C ALA A 70 6.01 -2.01 -3.99
N ALA A 71 5.03 -1.63 -3.21
CA ALA A 71 5.08 -1.42 -1.77
C ALA A 71 3.67 -1.18 -1.23
N VAL A 72 3.47 -1.21 0.08
CA VAL A 72 2.29 -0.66 0.73
C VAL A 72 2.52 0.84 0.93
N GLY A 73 2.06 1.62 -0.05
CA GLY A 73 2.27 3.06 -0.10
C GLY A 73 1.16 3.88 0.57
N CYS A 74 1.24 5.21 0.43
CA CYS A 74 0.28 6.15 1.01
C CYS A 74 -1.16 5.85 0.59
N GLU A 75 -1.37 5.52 -0.67
CA GLU A 75 -2.68 5.27 -1.26
C GLU A 75 -3.34 3.98 -0.74
N SER A 76 -2.56 3.05 -0.18
CA SER A 76 -3.11 1.84 0.47
C SER A 76 -3.92 2.19 1.74
N CYS A 77 -3.58 3.30 2.39
CA CYS A 77 -4.23 3.76 3.61
C CYS A 77 -5.16 4.96 3.35
N HIS A 78 -4.74 5.88 2.47
CA HIS A 78 -5.41 7.16 2.26
C HIS A 78 -6.30 7.21 1.01
N GLY A 79 -6.44 6.11 0.29
CA GLY A 79 -7.18 6.03 -0.97
C GLY A 79 -6.40 6.59 -2.17
N PRO A 80 -6.93 6.44 -3.40
CA PRO A 80 -6.28 6.86 -4.64
C PRO A 80 -5.97 8.36 -4.66
N GLY A 81 -4.70 8.71 -4.90
CA GLY A 81 -4.18 10.06 -4.71
C GLY A 81 -4.35 11.02 -5.89
N SER A 82 -4.95 10.60 -7.01
CA SER A 82 -5.06 11.42 -8.23
C SER A 82 -5.63 12.81 -7.96
N GLU A 83 -6.67 12.89 -7.13
CA GLU A 83 -7.38 14.15 -6.85
C GLU A 83 -6.75 14.97 -5.72
N TYR A 84 -6.06 14.34 -4.75
CA TYR A 84 -5.52 15.06 -3.59
C TYR A 84 -3.99 15.18 -3.56
N LYS A 85 -3.26 14.56 -4.49
CA LYS A 85 -1.78 14.56 -4.45
C LYS A 85 -1.13 15.92 -4.65
N SER A 86 -1.81 16.87 -5.30
CA SER A 86 -1.25 18.19 -5.56
C SER A 86 -1.13 19.04 -4.27
N LYS A 87 -0.08 19.87 -4.20
CA LYS A 87 0.14 20.78 -3.05
C LYS A 87 -1.07 21.68 -2.81
N LYS A 88 -1.62 22.27 -3.87
CA LYS A 88 -2.78 23.18 -3.80
C LYS A 88 -4.00 22.51 -3.16
N VAL A 89 -4.30 21.26 -3.54
CA VAL A 89 -5.45 20.53 -2.97
C VAL A 89 -5.19 20.19 -1.51
N LYS A 90 -3.98 19.73 -1.15
CA LYS A 90 -3.62 19.44 0.24
C LYS A 90 -3.75 20.69 1.13
N GLU A 91 -3.28 21.85 0.64
CA GLU A 91 -3.42 23.13 1.35
C GLU A 91 -4.89 23.54 1.51
N ALA A 92 -5.73 23.36 0.48
CA ALA A 92 -7.16 23.65 0.54
C ALA A 92 -7.89 22.74 1.55
N VAL A 93 -7.53 21.45 1.62
CA VAL A 93 -8.09 20.51 2.61
C VAL A 93 -7.67 20.92 4.02
N VAL A 94 -6.39 21.29 4.24
CA VAL A 94 -5.91 21.75 5.55
C VAL A 94 -6.57 23.05 5.96
N ALA A 95 -6.78 24.00 5.03
CA ALA A 95 -7.46 25.27 5.27
C ALA A 95 -8.99 25.11 5.45
N GLY A 96 -9.54 23.92 5.26
CA GLY A 96 -10.98 23.67 5.37
C GLY A 96 -11.83 24.22 4.23
N THR A 97 -11.21 24.70 3.15
CA THR A 97 -11.90 25.20 1.96
C THR A 97 -12.30 24.05 1.00
N MET A 98 -11.78 22.84 1.25
CA MET A 98 -12.10 21.62 0.54
C MET A 98 -12.19 20.45 1.53
N THR A 99 -13.19 19.57 1.36
CA THR A 99 -13.34 18.41 2.26
C THR A 99 -12.48 17.24 1.80
N LYS A 100 -12.00 16.41 2.73
CA LYS A 100 -11.30 15.16 2.40
C LYS A 100 -12.14 14.28 1.48
N ALA A 101 -13.45 14.14 1.78
CA ALA A 101 -14.37 13.32 1.00
C ALA A 101 -14.50 13.77 -0.45
N SER A 102 -14.49 15.09 -0.73
CA SER A 102 -14.62 15.62 -2.10
C SER A 102 -13.43 15.27 -3.01
N VAL A 103 -12.30 14.86 -2.43
CA VAL A 103 -11.08 14.51 -3.15
C VAL A 103 -10.66 13.05 -2.93
N GLY A 104 -11.52 12.24 -2.30
CA GLY A 104 -11.27 10.84 -2.04
C GLY A 104 -10.15 10.55 -1.02
N LEU A 105 -9.75 11.55 -0.23
CA LEU A 105 -8.75 11.37 0.83
C LEU A 105 -9.40 10.72 2.05
N LEU A 106 -8.96 9.53 2.40
CA LEU A 106 -9.47 8.75 3.53
C LEU A 106 -8.60 8.95 4.78
N ASP A 107 -9.24 8.92 5.94
CA ASP A 107 -8.55 8.74 7.22
C ASP A 107 -8.48 7.23 7.53
N PRO A 108 -7.27 6.67 7.70
CA PRO A 108 -7.12 5.25 7.99
C PRO A 108 -7.75 4.89 9.34
N THR A 109 -8.44 3.76 9.37
CA THR A 109 -9.05 3.18 10.56
C THR A 109 -8.47 1.80 10.83
N GLU A 110 -8.82 1.18 11.95
CA GLU A 110 -8.46 -0.21 12.23
C GLU A 110 -8.90 -1.14 11.08
N ALA A 111 -10.11 -0.94 10.55
CA ALA A 111 -10.61 -1.71 9.42
C ALA A 111 -9.71 -1.61 8.18
N THR A 112 -9.10 -0.45 7.93
CA THR A 112 -8.12 -0.27 6.84
C THR A 112 -6.90 -1.18 7.04
N CYS A 113 -6.41 -1.32 8.25
CA CYS A 113 -5.26 -2.19 8.56
C CYS A 113 -5.63 -3.67 8.48
N LEU A 114 -6.82 -4.04 8.93
CA LEU A 114 -7.29 -5.42 8.96
C LEU A 114 -7.56 -6.01 7.57
N VAL A 115 -7.56 -5.22 6.52
CA VAL A 115 -7.58 -5.73 5.13
C VAL A 115 -6.38 -6.65 4.88
N CYS A 116 -5.21 -6.33 5.44
CA CYS A 116 -3.98 -7.10 5.29
C CYS A 116 -3.56 -7.80 6.59
N HIS A 117 -3.72 -7.14 7.75
CA HIS A 117 -3.34 -7.70 9.06
C HIS A 117 -4.45 -8.60 9.63
N ASN A 118 -4.66 -9.75 9.01
CA ASN A 118 -5.69 -10.73 9.38
C ASN A 118 -5.19 -12.17 9.22
N SER A 119 -5.99 -13.14 9.66
CA SER A 119 -5.63 -14.56 9.70
C SER A 119 -5.45 -15.23 8.33
N LYS A 120 -5.73 -14.55 7.23
CA LYS A 120 -5.43 -15.05 5.87
C LYS A 120 -3.93 -14.95 5.55
N SER A 121 -3.20 -14.09 6.25
CA SER A 121 -1.74 -14.02 6.13
C SER A 121 -1.10 -15.26 6.75
N PRO A 122 -0.23 -15.97 6.02
CA PRO A 122 0.44 -17.18 6.55
C PRO A 122 1.40 -16.89 7.72
N THR A 123 1.79 -15.62 7.88
CA THR A 123 2.67 -15.15 8.96
C THR A 123 1.93 -14.26 9.95
N TYR A 124 0.60 -14.34 9.97
CA TYR A 124 -0.23 -13.52 10.84
C TYR A 124 0.16 -13.63 12.32
N LYS A 125 0.19 -12.46 12.96
CA LYS A 125 0.26 -12.32 14.42
C LYS A 125 -0.89 -11.44 14.87
N PRO A 126 -1.43 -11.64 16.10
CA PRO A 126 -2.48 -10.78 16.62
C PRO A 126 -2.14 -9.29 16.44
N PHE A 127 -3.09 -8.54 15.89
CA PHE A 127 -2.89 -7.13 15.54
C PHE A 127 -3.54 -6.24 16.60
N ASP A 128 -2.72 -5.49 17.34
CA ASP A 128 -3.18 -4.47 18.26
C ASP A 128 -3.15 -3.09 17.59
N TRP A 129 -4.31 -2.60 17.23
CA TRP A 129 -4.49 -1.31 16.55
C TRP A 129 -3.82 -0.15 17.29
N LYS A 130 -4.06 -0.04 18.62
CA LYS A 130 -3.58 1.12 19.39
C LYS A 130 -2.06 1.26 19.36
N SER A 131 -1.34 0.18 19.57
CA SER A 131 0.12 0.18 19.57
C SER A 131 0.68 0.33 18.15
N LYS A 132 0.06 -0.30 17.16
CA LYS A 132 0.55 -0.28 15.77
C LYS A 132 0.27 1.05 15.08
N GLN A 133 -0.87 1.68 15.34
CA GLN A 133 -1.19 3.01 14.84
C GLN A 133 -0.12 4.02 15.23
N ALA A 134 0.31 4.02 16.50
CA ALA A 134 1.34 4.95 16.97
C ALA A 134 2.67 4.82 16.20
N ALA A 135 3.03 3.60 15.77
CA ALA A 135 4.27 3.35 15.03
C ALA A 135 4.25 3.86 13.58
N ILE A 136 3.05 4.04 12.99
CA ILE A 136 2.91 4.47 11.58
C ILE A 136 2.35 5.90 11.44
N THR A 137 1.87 6.49 12.55
CA THR A 137 1.41 7.88 12.53
C THR A 137 2.55 8.80 12.14
N HIS A 138 2.31 9.65 11.16
CA HIS A 138 3.25 10.67 10.71
C HIS A 138 2.62 12.07 10.80
N PRO A 139 3.41 13.12 11.07
CA PRO A 139 2.89 14.47 11.10
C PRO A 139 2.37 14.88 9.71
N ASN A 140 1.33 15.71 9.70
CA ASN A 140 0.88 16.34 8.46
C ASN A 140 1.98 17.32 8.00
N PRO A 141 2.57 17.17 6.80
CA PRO A 141 3.62 18.07 6.32
C PRO A 141 3.22 19.54 6.25
N ALA A 142 1.91 19.85 6.16
CA ALA A 142 1.39 21.21 6.15
C ALA A 142 1.38 21.88 7.54
N HIS A 143 1.59 21.13 8.61
CA HIS A 143 1.65 21.64 9.99
C HIS A 143 3.08 21.71 10.55
N THR A 144 4.10 21.42 9.77
CA THR A 144 5.51 21.61 10.15
C THR A 144 5.98 23.01 9.78
N HIS A 145 5.46 24.01 10.47
CA HIS A 145 5.99 25.39 10.45
C HIS A 145 6.20 25.84 11.89
#